data_80e10a72c90a38e5d07bb08ae189ae64
#
_entry.id   80e10a72c90a38e5d07bb08ae189ae64
#
_cell.length_a   1.000
_cell.length_b   1.000
_cell.length_c   1.000
_cell.angle_alpha   90.00
_cell.angle_beta   90.00
_cell.angle_gamma   90.00
#
_symmetry.space_group_name_H-M   'P 1'
#
loop_
_entity.id
_entity.type
_entity.pdbx_description
1 polymer ?
#
loop_
_entity_poly.entity_id
_entity_poly.type
_entity_poly.pdbx_seq_one_letter_code
_entity_poly.pdbx_strand_id
1 'polypeptide(L)'
;MKIILVSIPSLHFFHWADQLKDSEHEVFWFDISGMTTKSDRLNWLHQKVNWKLKYNFPGRIFVKHRFPKIYKFLQRYNEHEATVVFEKWLNEIQPDMVHSFALQLSCLPILPVMNKYYNVKWVFSSWGSDIFFSKEIGIEDERVEKCFKRIDYLITDCNRDYKIALEKGFRKSFLGVFPGNGGVNFDTIKLEVNDSQRKIILIKGYNDAIGRGINIVKAFDKELISLVQNYEVVIFGADETIRKYIAQNNSFKKLKYTLHLKNNFIFNADLISLMGKSYIYIGNSLSDGIPNALIEAMGMGAFPIQSNPGKVTEEIIENGLNGFLINDAEDIAEIKHLIIEAISNKEMIAGASLYNIENVRNKYDRVKVREQILKLYEKIVCEINK
;
A
#
# COMPACT_ATOMS: atom_id res chain seq x y z
N MET A 1 3.50 26.99 -6.94
CA MET A 1 4.44 26.45 -5.92
C MET A 1 5.29 25.38 -6.56
N LYS A 2 6.59 25.34 -6.20
CA LYS A 2 7.52 24.28 -6.60
C LYS A 2 7.52 23.15 -5.55
N ILE A 3 7.24 21.94 -5.96
CA ILE A 3 7.09 20.78 -5.07
C ILE A 3 8.06 19.68 -5.47
N ILE A 4 8.92 19.23 -4.56
CA ILE A 4 9.69 18.00 -4.75
C ILE A 4 8.97 16.85 -4.06
N LEU A 5 8.55 15.85 -4.83
CA LEU A 5 8.06 14.57 -4.34
C LEU A 5 9.25 13.62 -4.17
N VAL A 6 9.42 13.01 -2.99
CA VAL A 6 10.50 12.06 -2.70
C VAL A 6 9.90 10.68 -2.47
N SER A 7 10.18 9.74 -3.36
CA SER A 7 9.63 8.38 -3.28
C SER A 7 10.43 7.39 -4.09
N ILE A 8 10.25 6.10 -3.83
CA ILE A 8 10.59 5.03 -4.76
C ILE A 8 9.53 4.95 -5.87
N PRO A 9 9.85 4.39 -7.06
CA PRO A 9 8.87 4.10 -8.10
C PRO A 9 7.92 2.98 -7.64
N SER A 10 6.71 3.35 -7.32
CA SER A 10 5.66 2.40 -6.95
C SER A 10 4.32 2.84 -7.54
N LEU A 11 3.39 1.90 -7.68
CA LEU A 11 2.04 2.24 -8.16
C LEU A 11 1.33 3.22 -7.23
N HIS A 12 1.55 3.10 -5.91
CA HIS A 12 1.00 4.05 -4.93
C HIS A 12 1.51 5.46 -5.18
N PHE A 13 2.83 5.61 -5.34
CA PHE A 13 3.42 6.91 -5.64
C PHE A 13 2.91 7.47 -6.97
N PHE A 14 2.88 6.66 -8.02
CA PHE A 14 2.41 7.13 -9.33
C PHE A 14 0.95 7.60 -9.28
N HIS A 15 0.08 6.87 -8.57
CA HIS A 15 -1.31 7.27 -8.39
C HIS A 15 -1.45 8.55 -7.57
N TRP A 16 -0.60 8.73 -6.55
CA TRP A 16 -0.60 9.97 -5.78
C TRP A 16 -0.09 11.14 -6.62
N ALA A 17 1.04 10.98 -7.33
CA ALA A 17 1.59 12.02 -8.19
C ALA A 17 0.58 12.46 -9.25
N ASP A 18 -0.13 11.54 -9.89
CA ASP A 18 -1.17 11.84 -10.88
C ASP A 18 -2.29 12.76 -10.35
N GLN A 19 -2.50 12.85 -9.01
CA GLN A 19 -3.45 13.80 -8.42
C GLN A 19 -3.05 15.25 -8.68
N LEU A 20 -1.73 15.52 -8.79
CA LEU A 20 -1.18 16.86 -9.04
C LEU A 20 -1.05 17.20 -10.52
N LYS A 21 -1.33 16.24 -11.41
CA LYS A 21 -1.35 16.51 -12.84
C LYS A 21 -2.40 17.56 -13.16
N ASP A 22 -2.05 18.50 -14.02
CA ASP A 22 -2.90 19.63 -14.43
C ASP A 22 -3.23 20.62 -13.26
N SER A 23 -2.47 20.56 -12.16
CA SER A 23 -2.50 21.59 -11.13
C SER A 23 -1.58 22.77 -11.50
N GLU A 24 -1.75 23.90 -10.81
CA GLU A 24 -0.88 25.08 -10.97
C GLU A 24 0.51 24.94 -10.33
N HIS A 25 0.89 23.71 -9.93
CA HIS A 25 2.16 23.43 -9.27
C HIS A 25 3.22 22.95 -10.25
N GLU A 26 4.44 23.41 -10.08
CA GLU A 26 5.60 22.87 -10.74
C GLU A 26 6.14 21.69 -9.94
N VAL A 27 5.97 20.46 -10.47
CA VAL A 27 6.22 19.23 -9.72
C VAL A 27 7.48 18.54 -10.18
N PHE A 28 8.28 18.11 -9.22
CA PHE A 28 9.55 17.42 -9.40
C PHE A 28 9.49 16.08 -8.66
N TRP A 29 10.06 15.02 -9.21
CA TRP A 29 10.19 13.74 -8.54
C TRP A 29 11.66 13.36 -8.35
N PHE A 30 12.05 13.17 -7.09
CA PHE A 30 13.32 12.57 -6.72
C PHE A 30 13.11 11.08 -6.44
N ASP A 31 13.56 10.21 -7.37
CA ASP A 31 13.61 8.77 -7.10
C ASP A 31 14.68 8.50 -6.06
N ILE A 32 14.26 8.27 -4.81
CA ILE A 32 15.18 8.04 -3.69
C ILE A 32 16.00 6.75 -3.85
N SER A 33 15.55 5.77 -4.64
CA SER A 33 16.32 4.57 -4.96
C SER A 33 17.48 4.88 -5.92
N GLY A 34 17.33 5.90 -6.76
CA GLY A 34 18.30 6.35 -7.74
C GLY A 34 18.68 5.33 -8.80
N MET A 35 17.91 4.27 -8.94
CA MET A 35 18.24 3.13 -9.79
C MET A 35 17.30 2.95 -10.98
N THR A 36 16.21 3.72 -11.04
CA THR A 36 15.20 3.58 -12.08
C THR A 36 15.46 4.47 -13.28
N THR A 37 14.86 4.14 -14.40
CA THR A 37 14.79 4.98 -15.58
C THR A 37 13.62 5.95 -15.51
N LYS A 38 13.58 6.94 -16.38
CA LYS A 38 12.42 7.82 -16.50
C LYS A 38 11.14 7.02 -16.74
N SER A 39 10.07 7.43 -16.08
CA SER A 39 8.73 6.86 -16.25
C SER A 39 7.96 7.69 -17.27
N ASP A 40 7.48 7.08 -18.35
CA ASP A 40 6.64 7.75 -19.36
C ASP A 40 5.30 8.20 -18.75
N ARG A 41 4.80 7.50 -17.75
CA ARG A 41 3.58 7.87 -17.00
C ARG A 41 3.71 9.23 -16.33
N LEU A 42 4.92 9.59 -15.90
CA LEU A 42 5.22 10.84 -15.20
C LEU A 42 5.96 11.84 -16.10
N ASN A 43 5.77 11.79 -17.44
CA ASN A 43 6.43 12.70 -18.39
C ASN A 43 6.00 14.18 -18.22
N TRP A 44 4.92 14.43 -17.49
CA TRP A 44 4.40 15.76 -17.18
C TRP A 44 5.17 16.49 -16.07
N LEU A 45 6.03 15.81 -15.30
CA LEU A 45 6.85 16.37 -14.22
C LEU A 45 8.35 16.15 -14.45
N HIS A 46 9.19 16.89 -13.75
CA HIS A 46 10.65 16.76 -13.81
C HIS A 46 11.13 15.58 -12.95
N GLN A 47 11.89 14.64 -13.54
CA GLN A 47 12.32 13.41 -12.89
C GLN A 47 13.82 13.38 -12.64
N LYS A 48 14.26 13.20 -11.40
CA LYS A 48 15.64 12.90 -11.00
C LYS A 48 15.78 11.41 -10.73
N VAL A 49 16.21 10.68 -11.74
CA VAL A 49 16.33 9.21 -11.75
C VAL A 49 17.74 8.78 -12.16
N ASN A 50 18.08 7.52 -12.02
CA ASN A 50 19.36 6.93 -12.47
C ASN A 50 20.61 7.71 -12.01
N TRP A 51 20.57 8.25 -10.80
CA TRP A 51 21.64 9.07 -10.24
C TRP A 51 22.58 8.32 -9.31
N LYS A 52 22.21 7.12 -8.84
CA LYS A 52 22.89 6.43 -7.76
C LYS A 52 24.28 5.93 -8.14
N LEU A 53 24.40 5.32 -9.34
CA LEU A 53 25.67 4.74 -9.77
C LEU A 53 26.52 5.76 -10.53
N LYS A 54 27.77 5.90 -10.12
CA LYS A 54 28.80 6.65 -10.89
C LYS A 54 29.12 5.95 -12.19
N TYR A 55 29.20 4.64 -12.16
CA TYR A 55 29.47 3.80 -13.31
C TYR A 55 28.69 2.50 -13.27
N ASN A 56 27.90 2.22 -14.30
CA ASN A 56 27.16 0.98 -14.45
C ASN A 56 27.95 -0.01 -15.35
N PHE A 57 28.84 -0.79 -14.74
CA PHE A 57 29.72 -1.70 -15.45
C PHE A 57 29.00 -2.99 -15.91
N PRO A 58 29.41 -3.56 -17.07
CA PRO A 58 28.89 -4.84 -17.55
C PRO A 58 29.11 -5.96 -16.51
N GLY A 59 28.14 -6.85 -16.35
CA GLY A 59 28.24 -7.96 -15.39
C GLY A 59 27.99 -7.56 -13.92
N ARG A 60 27.63 -6.30 -13.64
CA ARG A 60 27.34 -5.82 -12.26
C ARG A 60 26.35 -6.72 -11.51
N ILE A 61 25.28 -7.15 -12.17
CA ILE A 61 24.26 -8.02 -11.57
C ILE A 61 24.85 -9.40 -11.23
N PHE A 62 25.68 -9.96 -12.10
CA PHE A 62 26.39 -11.20 -11.83
C PHE A 62 27.30 -11.07 -10.60
N VAL A 63 28.11 -10.00 -10.53
CA VAL A 63 28.98 -9.73 -9.36
C VAL A 63 28.16 -9.58 -8.09
N LYS A 64 27.02 -8.89 -8.14
CA LYS A 64 26.09 -8.73 -7.01
C LYS A 64 25.61 -10.08 -6.47
N HIS A 65 25.23 -11.00 -7.33
CA HIS A 65 24.70 -12.30 -6.92
C HIS A 65 25.78 -13.31 -6.54
N ARG A 66 26.89 -13.36 -7.28
CA ARG A 66 27.94 -14.36 -7.07
C ARG A 66 28.96 -13.97 -6.01
N PHE A 67 29.22 -12.65 -5.86
CA PHE A 67 30.26 -12.09 -4.98
C PHE A 67 29.72 -10.90 -4.17
N PRO A 68 28.71 -11.10 -3.30
CA PRO A 68 28.01 -10.00 -2.62
C PRO A 68 28.92 -9.13 -1.74
N LYS A 69 29.96 -9.74 -1.11
CA LYS A 69 30.93 -8.99 -0.29
C LYS A 69 31.79 -8.06 -1.14
N ILE A 70 32.30 -8.54 -2.28
CA ILE A 70 33.06 -7.74 -3.23
C ILE A 70 32.18 -6.64 -3.82
N TYR A 71 30.97 -6.98 -4.21
CA TYR A 71 29.99 -6.02 -4.69
C TYR A 71 29.76 -4.89 -3.68
N LYS A 72 29.51 -5.23 -2.40
CA LYS A 72 29.31 -4.25 -1.33
C LYS A 72 30.54 -3.33 -1.12
N PHE A 73 31.74 -3.86 -1.27
CA PHE A 73 32.97 -3.07 -1.21
C PHE A 73 33.06 -2.09 -2.38
N LEU A 74 32.84 -2.56 -3.61
CA LEU A 74 32.87 -1.72 -4.81
C LEU A 74 31.81 -0.60 -4.76
N GLN A 75 30.65 -0.87 -4.19
CA GLN A 75 29.56 0.11 -4.10
C GLN A 75 29.93 1.34 -3.24
N ARG A 76 30.77 1.20 -2.23
CA ARG A 76 31.25 2.33 -1.41
C ARG A 76 31.90 3.44 -2.24
N TYR A 77 32.51 3.08 -3.38
CA TYR A 77 33.20 4.03 -4.27
C TYR A 77 32.35 4.36 -5.50
N ASN A 78 31.44 3.47 -5.88
CA ASN A 78 30.68 3.56 -7.11
C ASN A 78 29.27 4.16 -6.93
N GLU A 79 28.83 4.38 -5.69
CA GLU A 79 27.53 5.01 -5.43
C GLU A 79 27.69 6.46 -4.99
N HIS A 80 26.73 7.29 -5.40
CA HIS A 80 26.49 8.59 -4.81
C HIS A 80 25.62 8.44 -3.57
N GLU A 81 25.84 9.26 -2.57
CA GLU A 81 24.99 9.34 -1.40
C GLU A 81 23.71 10.12 -1.70
N ALA A 82 22.58 9.59 -1.27
CA ALA A 82 21.27 10.21 -1.50
C ALA A 82 21.19 11.64 -0.93
N THR A 83 21.77 11.86 0.26
CA THR A 83 21.83 13.18 0.90
C THR A 83 22.53 14.21 0.02
N VAL A 84 23.69 13.86 -0.56
CA VAL A 84 24.48 14.77 -1.38
C VAL A 84 23.76 15.12 -2.67
N VAL A 85 23.20 14.11 -3.35
CA VAL A 85 22.49 14.33 -4.62
C VAL A 85 21.19 15.09 -4.39
N PHE A 86 20.48 14.77 -3.31
CA PHE A 86 19.24 15.46 -2.95
C PHE A 86 19.49 16.91 -2.58
N GLU A 87 20.50 17.19 -1.73
CA GLU A 87 20.85 18.55 -1.33
C GLU A 87 21.27 19.43 -2.53
N LYS A 88 22.07 18.88 -3.45
CA LYS A 88 22.42 19.58 -4.68
C LYS A 88 21.18 19.92 -5.50
N TRP A 89 20.28 18.96 -5.69
CA TRP A 89 19.09 19.16 -6.49
C TRP A 89 18.07 20.09 -5.84
N LEU A 90 17.94 20.03 -4.50
CA LEU A 90 17.13 20.97 -3.72
C LEU A 90 17.61 22.42 -3.91
N ASN A 91 18.95 22.65 -3.90
CA ASN A 91 19.54 23.96 -4.16
C ASN A 91 19.37 24.44 -5.60
N GLU A 92 19.37 23.53 -6.57
CA GLU A 92 19.11 23.86 -7.99
C GLU A 92 17.67 24.30 -8.22
N ILE A 93 16.70 23.62 -7.58
CA ILE A 93 15.25 23.86 -7.76
C ILE A 93 14.74 24.99 -6.87
N GLN A 94 15.26 25.08 -5.64
CA GLN A 94 14.75 25.96 -4.57
C GLN A 94 13.23 25.76 -4.40
N PRO A 95 12.80 24.57 -3.92
CA PRO A 95 11.39 24.27 -3.78
C PRO A 95 10.77 25.00 -2.58
N ASP A 96 9.48 25.29 -2.66
CA ASP A 96 8.69 25.76 -1.54
C ASP A 96 8.41 24.62 -0.55
N MET A 97 8.30 23.38 -1.07
CA MET A 97 7.88 22.23 -0.30
C MET A 97 8.55 20.94 -0.80
N VAL A 98 8.87 20.06 0.14
CA VAL A 98 9.24 18.66 -0.08
C VAL A 98 8.14 17.78 0.46
N HIS A 99 7.67 16.79 -0.31
CA HIS A 99 6.70 15.80 0.13
C HIS A 99 7.29 14.39 0.00
N SER A 100 7.51 13.73 1.12
CA SER A 100 8.12 12.41 1.22
C SER A 100 7.07 11.31 1.47
N PHE A 101 7.25 10.15 0.84
CA PHE A 101 6.35 9.00 0.97
C PHE A 101 7.10 7.80 1.55
N ALA A 102 6.57 7.19 2.59
CA ALA A 102 7.17 6.16 3.42
C ALA A 102 8.39 6.63 4.24
N LEU A 103 8.29 6.43 5.55
CA LEU A 103 9.24 6.95 6.55
C LEU A 103 10.68 6.49 6.29
N GLN A 104 10.90 5.16 6.25
CA GLN A 104 12.24 4.58 6.15
C GLN A 104 12.87 4.78 4.78
N LEU A 105 12.06 4.82 3.74
CA LEU A 105 12.55 4.89 2.36
C LEU A 105 12.85 6.31 1.91
N SER A 106 12.04 7.28 2.32
CA SER A 106 12.08 8.64 1.76
C SER A 106 12.34 9.73 2.78
N CYS A 107 11.89 9.57 4.05
CA CYS A 107 12.13 10.60 5.06
C CYS A 107 13.50 10.46 5.72
N LEU A 108 13.82 9.27 6.25
CA LEU A 108 15.07 9.07 7.00
C LEU A 108 16.34 9.34 6.17
N PRO A 109 16.43 8.98 4.87
CA PRO A 109 17.61 9.28 4.07
C PRO A 109 17.84 10.78 3.82
N ILE A 110 16.79 11.59 3.76
CA ILE A 110 16.91 13.03 3.50
C ILE A 110 16.83 13.89 4.76
N LEU A 111 16.57 13.30 5.94
CA LEU A 111 16.48 14.01 7.22
C LEU A 111 17.67 14.94 7.49
N PRO A 112 18.95 14.54 7.24
CA PRO A 112 20.09 15.43 7.45
C PRO A 112 20.02 16.71 6.59
N VAL A 113 19.48 16.61 5.37
CA VAL A 113 19.30 17.77 4.48
C VAL A 113 18.15 18.63 4.98
N MET A 114 16.99 18.02 5.26
CA MET A 114 15.81 18.76 5.72
C MET A 114 16.05 19.49 7.06
N ASN A 115 16.97 19.02 7.89
CA ASN A 115 17.42 19.70 9.09
C ASN A 115 18.29 20.94 8.83
N LYS A 116 18.87 21.09 7.63
CA LYS A 116 19.60 22.31 7.24
C LYS A 116 18.67 23.34 6.62
N TYR A 117 17.63 22.91 5.92
CA TYR A 117 16.73 23.76 5.13
C TYR A 117 15.37 23.91 5.81
N TYR A 118 15.33 24.58 6.97
CA TYR A 118 14.10 24.78 7.77
C TYR A 118 13.03 25.66 7.09
N ASN A 119 13.44 26.50 6.16
CA ASN A 119 12.53 27.33 5.36
C ASN A 119 11.72 26.54 4.34
N VAL A 120 12.22 25.38 3.91
CA VAL A 120 11.50 24.48 3.02
C VAL A 120 10.51 23.63 3.85
N LYS A 121 9.22 23.74 3.55
CA LYS A 121 8.18 22.97 4.23
C LYS A 121 8.29 21.48 3.90
N TRP A 122 8.09 20.65 4.90
CA TRP A 122 8.20 19.21 4.74
C TRP A 122 6.89 18.49 5.08
N VAL A 123 6.28 17.88 4.05
CA VAL A 123 5.12 16.99 4.17
C VAL A 123 5.60 15.54 4.18
N PHE A 124 5.00 14.73 5.03
CA PHE A 124 5.20 13.29 5.03
C PHE A 124 3.85 12.59 4.90
N SER A 125 3.76 11.65 3.94
CA SER A 125 2.66 10.68 3.83
C SER A 125 3.13 9.30 4.24
N SER A 126 2.48 8.72 5.27
CA SER A 126 2.73 7.33 5.67
C SER A 126 2.10 6.34 4.69
N TRP A 127 2.70 5.15 4.59
CA TRP A 127 2.21 4.05 3.77
C TRP A 127 2.16 2.76 4.59
N GLY A 128 1.11 2.60 5.36
CA GLY A 128 0.79 1.37 6.04
C GLY A 128 1.77 0.96 7.13
N SER A 129 2.73 0.10 6.79
CA SER A 129 3.63 -0.50 7.78
C SER A 129 4.80 0.38 8.21
N ASP A 130 5.02 1.51 7.59
CA ASP A 130 6.24 2.31 7.77
C ASP A 130 6.32 3.02 9.14
N ILE A 131 5.18 3.33 9.75
CA ILE A 131 5.09 3.87 11.11
C ILE A 131 4.85 2.74 12.11
N PHE A 132 3.78 1.95 11.91
CA PHE A 132 3.34 0.92 12.85
C PHE A 132 4.38 -0.19 13.04
N PHE A 133 5.05 -0.60 11.97
CA PHE A 133 6.00 -1.73 11.95
C PHE A 133 7.47 -1.28 11.91
N SER A 134 7.73 0.00 12.21
CA SER A 134 9.07 0.59 12.10
C SER A 134 10.11 -0.11 12.96
N LYS A 135 9.74 -0.52 14.16
CA LYS A 135 10.63 -1.20 15.12
C LYS A 135 11.01 -2.62 14.65
N GLU A 136 10.04 -3.36 14.14
CA GLU A 136 10.20 -4.74 13.67
C GLU A 136 11.10 -4.81 12.42
N ILE A 137 11.12 -3.76 11.61
CA ILE A 137 12.04 -3.63 10.47
C ILE A 137 13.38 -3.00 10.87
N GLY A 138 13.64 -2.82 12.18
CA GLY A 138 14.94 -2.43 12.73
C GLY A 138 15.22 -0.92 12.65
N ILE A 139 14.20 -0.07 12.62
CA ILE A 139 14.38 1.38 12.70
C ILE A 139 14.43 1.79 14.16
N GLU A 140 15.50 2.52 14.54
CA GLU A 140 15.67 3.05 15.89
C GLU A 140 14.63 4.14 16.18
N ASP A 141 13.96 4.04 17.33
CA ASP A 141 12.93 4.99 17.76
C ASP A 141 13.43 6.44 17.77
N GLU A 142 14.68 6.67 18.20
CA GLU A 142 15.29 8.00 18.23
C GLU A 142 15.34 8.65 16.83
N ARG A 143 15.61 7.87 15.79
CA ARG A 143 15.63 8.38 14.41
C ARG A 143 14.23 8.74 13.93
N VAL A 144 13.23 7.92 14.30
CA VAL A 144 11.82 8.18 13.99
C VAL A 144 11.37 9.47 14.67
N GLU A 145 11.67 9.65 15.96
CA GLU A 145 11.34 10.86 16.72
C GLU A 145 11.98 12.11 16.13
N LYS A 146 13.27 12.06 15.78
CA LYS A 146 13.95 13.17 15.12
C LYS A 146 13.28 13.57 13.81
N CYS A 147 12.80 12.58 13.04
CA CYS A 147 12.07 12.81 11.80
C CYS A 147 10.74 13.51 12.06
N PHE A 148 9.93 13.00 13.00
CA PHE A 148 8.63 13.59 13.33
C PHE A 148 8.74 15.01 13.92
N LYS A 149 9.78 15.31 14.69
CA LYS A 149 10.04 16.67 15.18
C LYS A 149 10.33 17.66 14.04
N ARG A 150 10.92 17.20 12.93
CA ARG A 150 11.24 18.07 11.78
C ARG A 150 10.09 18.24 10.80
N ILE A 151 9.29 17.19 10.56
CA ILE A 151 8.16 17.20 9.62
C ILE A 151 7.18 18.33 10.00
N ASP A 152 6.76 19.11 9.00
CA ASP A 152 5.82 20.23 9.20
C ASP A 152 4.37 19.80 9.04
N TYR A 153 4.11 18.88 8.10
CA TYR A 153 2.77 18.40 7.77
C TYR A 153 2.77 16.87 7.68
N LEU A 154 1.75 16.26 8.27
CA LEU A 154 1.59 14.81 8.25
C LEU A 154 0.28 14.42 7.57
N ILE A 155 0.34 13.47 6.67
CA ILE A 155 -0.77 12.72 6.09
C ILE A 155 -0.58 11.26 6.48
N THR A 156 -1.62 10.59 6.93
CA THR A 156 -1.56 9.14 7.20
C THR A 156 -2.62 8.40 6.39
N ASP A 157 -2.45 7.10 6.22
CA ASP A 157 -3.46 6.26 5.57
C ASP A 157 -4.48 5.68 6.55
N CYS A 158 -4.24 5.86 7.87
CA CYS A 158 -5.14 5.47 8.95
C CYS A 158 -4.96 6.36 10.20
N ASN A 159 -5.96 6.40 11.07
CA ASN A 159 -5.89 7.16 12.33
C ASN A 159 -4.92 6.53 13.34
N ARG A 160 -4.74 5.21 13.32
CA ARG A 160 -3.74 4.52 14.16
C ARG A 160 -2.36 5.15 13.98
N ASP A 161 -1.92 5.34 12.74
CA ASP A 161 -0.59 5.85 12.42
C ASP A 161 -0.42 7.32 12.86
N TYR A 162 -1.49 8.11 12.80
CA TYR A 162 -1.47 9.46 13.39
C TYR A 162 -1.27 9.42 14.91
N LYS A 163 -1.96 8.51 15.63
CA LYS A 163 -1.77 8.35 17.09
C LYS A 163 -0.33 7.97 17.42
N ILE A 164 0.25 7.01 16.69
CA ILE A 164 1.65 6.60 16.86
C ILE A 164 2.60 7.78 16.56
N ALA A 165 2.34 8.57 15.52
CA ALA A 165 3.14 9.74 15.21
C ALA A 165 3.15 10.77 16.36
N LEU A 166 1.99 10.99 17.02
CA LEU A 166 1.90 11.82 18.21
C LEU A 166 2.74 11.28 19.36
N GLU A 167 2.69 9.97 19.62
CA GLU A 167 3.51 9.30 20.64
C GLU A 167 5.01 9.43 20.35
N LYS A 168 5.39 9.37 19.07
CA LYS A 168 6.76 9.55 18.57
C LYS A 168 7.19 11.03 18.40
N GLY A 169 6.41 11.98 18.91
CA GLY A 169 6.81 13.38 19.02
C GLY A 169 6.40 14.30 17.88
N PHE A 170 5.52 13.88 16.97
CA PHE A 170 4.90 14.80 16.01
C PHE A 170 4.01 15.81 16.74
N ARG A 171 4.15 17.14 16.45
CA ARG A 171 3.41 18.22 17.15
C ARG A 171 2.95 19.35 16.22
N LYS A 172 3.11 19.14 14.90
CA LYS A 172 2.77 20.17 13.91
C LYS A 172 1.42 19.88 13.24
N SER A 173 1.23 20.26 11.98
CA SER A 173 -0.07 20.20 11.31
C SER A 173 -0.39 18.81 10.77
N PHE A 174 -1.45 18.19 11.29
CA PHE A 174 -2.04 16.99 10.69
C PHE A 174 -3.02 17.37 9.61
N LEU A 175 -2.83 16.88 8.39
CA LEU A 175 -3.63 17.22 7.22
C LEU A 175 -4.82 16.25 7.01
N GLY A 176 -4.78 15.08 7.63
CA GLY A 176 -5.86 14.09 7.56
C GLY A 176 -5.43 12.70 7.17
N VAL A 177 -6.43 11.83 7.06
CA VAL A 177 -6.28 10.43 6.64
C VAL A 177 -6.70 10.32 5.18
N PHE A 178 -5.78 9.82 4.33
CA PHE A 178 -6.02 9.63 2.90
C PHE A 178 -5.48 8.27 2.44
N PRO A 179 -6.16 7.60 1.50
CA PRO A 179 -5.66 6.33 0.97
C PRO A 179 -4.30 6.53 0.30
N GLY A 180 -3.32 5.71 0.67
CA GLY A 180 -1.94 5.86 0.20
C GLY A 180 -1.77 5.80 -1.32
N ASN A 181 -2.74 5.23 -2.04
CA ASN A 181 -2.79 5.19 -3.51
C ASN A 181 -3.59 6.34 -4.15
N GLY A 182 -4.02 7.33 -3.38
CA GLY A 182 -4.83 8.45 -3.90
C GLY A 182 -6.25 8.07 -4.33
N GLY A 183 -6.82 6.99 -3.77
CA GLY A 183 -8.17 6.53 -4.07
C GLY A 183 -8.28 5.55 -5.24
N VAL A 184 -9.48 5.01 -5.44
CA VAL A 184 -9.80 3.97 -6.41
C VAL A 184 -10.67 4.53 -7.53
N ASN A 185 -10.36 4.18 -8.77
CA ASN A 185 -11.22 4.52 -9.90
C ASN A 185 -12.28 3.44 -10.08
N PHE A 186 -13.45 3.67 -9.51
CA PHE A 186 -14.57 2.74 -9.58
C PHE A 186 -15.40 2.87 -10.88
N ASP A 187 -15.29 3.98 -11.61
CA ASP A 187 -16.14 4.26 -12.79
C ASP A 187 -15.74 3.46 -14.02
N THR A 188 -14.53 2.91 -14.05
CA THR A 188 -14.04 2.12 -15.18
C THR A 188 -14.69 0.74 -15.28
N ILE A 189 -15.45 0.29 -14.28
CA ILE A 189 -15.98 -1.06 -14.20
C ILE A 189 -17.45 -1.05 -13.81
N LYS A 190 -18.31 -1.62 -14.68
CA LYS A 190 -19.72 -1.83 -14.37
C LYS A 190 -19.86 -2.80 -13.21
N LEU A 191 -20.60 -2.41 -12.20
CA LEU A 191 -21.03 -3.32 -11.14
C LEU A 191 -22.02 -4.32 -11.69
N GLU A 192 -21.68 -5.60 -11.67
CA GLU A 192 -22.65 -6.67 -11.79
C GLU A 192 -23.23 -6.92 -10.39
N VAL A 193 -24.29 -6.19 -10.05
CA VAL A 193 -24.83 -6.13 -8.67
C VAL A 193 -25.71 -7.34 -8.32
N ASN A 194 -25.71 -8.40 -9.10
CA ASN A 194 -26.56 -9.55 -8.81
C ASN A 194 -25.81 -10.54 -7.89
N ASP A 195 -26.04 -10.44 -6.57
CA ASP A 195 -25.39 -11.29 -5.55
C ASP A 195 -25.54 -12.79 -5.82
N SER A 196 -26.63 -13.21 -6.47
CA SER A 196 -26.87 -14.63 -6.83
C SER A 196 -25.83 -15.15 -7.85
N GLN A 197 -25.14 -14.27 -8.57
CA GLN A 197 -24.13 -14.62 -9.58
C GLN A 197 -22.71 -14.62 -9.01
N ARG A 198 -22.50 -14.05 -7.82
CA ARG A 198 -21.19 -13.99 -7.17
C ARG A 198 -20.83 -15.36 -6.58
N LYS A 199 -19.89 -16.05 -7.17
CA LYS A 199 -19.47 -17.42 -6.76
C LYS A 199 -17.96 -17.55 -6.57
N ILE A 200 -17.27 -16.44 -6.34
CA ILE A 200 -15.81 -16.45 -6.15
C ILE A 200 -15.49 -16.16 -4.68
N ILE A 201 -14.64 -16.98 -4.09
CA ILE A 201 -13.92 -16.68 -2.87
C ILE A 201 -12.53 -16.20 -3.30
N LEU A 202 -12.30 -14.90 -3.20
CA LEU A 202 -11.06 -14.26 -3.63
C LEU A 202 -10.08 -14.12 -2.47
N ILE A 203 -8.89 -14.69 -2.62
CA ILE A 203 -7.86 -14.72 -1.58
C ILE A 203 -6.65 -13.90 -2.02
N LYS A 204 -6.21 -12.95 -1.17
CA LYS A 204 -4.91 -12.30 -1.30
C LYS A 204 -3.82 -13.25 -0.81
N GLY A 205 -3.12 -13.87 -1.76
CA GLY A 205 -2.12 -14.90 -1.50
C GLY A 205 -0.73 -14.39 -1.15
N TYR A 206 -0.59 -13.13 -0.71
CA TYR A 206 0.71 -12.59 -0.29
C TYR A 206 1.23 -13.34 0.93
N ASN A 207 2.42 -13.92 0.81
CA ASN A 207 3.06 -14.72 1.85
C ASN A 207 4.55 -14.36 1.87
N ASP A 208 4.92 -13.42 2.73
CA ASP A 208 6.27 -12.89 2.86
C ASP A 208 6.53 -12.51 4.33
N ALA A 209 7.41 -11.55 4.60
CA ALA A 209 7.70 -11.12 5.97
C ALA A 209 6.45 -10.62 6.72
N ILE A 210 5.48 -10.07 6.01
CA ILE A 210 4.26 -9.46 6.56
C ILE A 210 3.00 -10.26 6.19
N GLY A 211 2.85 -10.63 4.92
CA GLY A 211 1.70 -11.37 4.41
C GLY A 211 1.56 -12.77 5.00
N ARG A 212 0.32 -13.21 5.26
CA ARG A 212 -0.03 -14.53 5.83
C ARG A 212 -1.06 -15.27 4.97
N GLY A 213 -0.99 -15.09 3.65
CA GLY A 213 -1.89 -15.76 2.71
C GLY A 213 -1.90 -17.28 2.81
N ILE A 214 -0.78 -17.89 3.20
CA ILE A 214 -0.69 -19.35 3.42
C ILE A 214 -1.64 -19.84 4.53
N ASN A 215 -1.89 -19.03 5.57
CA ASN A 215 -2.77 -19.41 6.66
C ASN A 215 -4.24 -19.44 6.21
N ILE A 216 -4.63 -18.55 5.28
CA ILE A 216 -5.96 -18.61 4.65
C ILE A 216 -6.10 -19.92 3.87
N VAL A 217 -5.09 -20.29 3.07
CA VAL A 217 -5.13 -21.53 2.26
C VAL A 217 -5.17 -22.77 3.15
N LYS A 218 -4.44 -22.76 4.27
CA LYS A 218 -4.47 -23.86 5.25
C LYS A 218 -5.82 -24.02 5.97
N ALA A 219 -6.60 -22.96 6.09
CA ALA A 219 -7.94 -23.01 6.68
C ALA A 219 -8.93 -23.86 5.85
N PHE A 220 -8.63 -24.09 4.55
CA PHE A 220 -9.44 -24.96 3.68
C PHE A 220 -9.15 -26.44 3.95
N ASP A 221 -9.64 -26.94 5.08
CA ASP A 221 -9.63 -28.37 5.42
C ASP A 221 -10.79 -29.13 4.74
N LYS A 222 -10.97 -30.41 5.07
CA LYS A 222 -12.00 -31.25 4.47
C LYS A 222 -13.42 -30.73 4.71
N GLU A 223 -13.68 -30.14 5.87
CA GLU A 223 -14.98 -29.60 6.27
C GLU A 223 -15.30 -28.35 5.44
N LEU A 224 -14.40 -27.34 5.47
CA LEU A 224 -14.60 -26.09 4.72
C LEU A 224 -14.69 -26.38 3.21
N ILE A 225 -13.85 -27.27 2.68
CA ILE A 225 -13.90 -27.70 1.28
C ILE A 225 -15.28 -28.26 0.91
N SER A 226 -15.92 -29.04 1.79
CA SER A 226 -17.26 -29.59 1.51
C SER A 226 -18.35 -28.50 1.43
N LEU A 227 -18.20 -27.42 2.19
CA LEU A 227 -19.16 -26.32 2.23
C LEU A 227 -19.03 -25.38 1.03
N VAL A 228 -17.83 -25.28 0.44
CA VAL A 228 -17.53 -24.30 -0.64
C VAL A 228 -17.53 -24.92 -2.04
N GLN A 229 -18.05 -26.14 -2.24
CA GLN A 229 -18.05 -26.83 -3.53
C GLN A 229 -18.73 -26.04 -4.67
N ASN A 230 -19.67 -25.17 -4.34
CA ASN A 230 -20.38 -24.33 -5.31
C ASN A 230 -19.67 -23.02 -5.62
N TYR A 231 -18.51 -22.77 -5.00
CA TYR A 231 -17.69 -21.58 -5.21
C TYR A 231 -16.42 -21.92 -5.98
N GLU A 232 -15.88 -20.93 -6.67
CA GLU A 232 -14.51 -20.97 -7.19
C GLU A 232 -13.59 -20.23 -6.23
N VAL A 233 -12.47 -20.86 -5.84
CA VAL A 233 -11.46 -20.22 -5.02
C VAL A 233 -10.39 -19.62 -5.94
N VAL A 234 -10.28 -18.30 -5.95
CA VAL A 234 -9.27 -17.59 -6.75
C VAL A 234 -8.23 -16.98 -5.82
N ILE A 235 -6.96 -17.33 -6.03
CA ILE A 235 -5.84 -16.83 -5.21
C ILE A 235 -4.97 -15.95 -6.09
N PHE A 236 -4.81 -14.67 -5.74
CA PHE A 236 -3.94 -13.76 -6.47
C PHE A 236 -2.71 -13.36 -5.66
N GLY A 237 -1.60 -13.12 -6.35
CA GLY A 237 -0.33 -12.73 -5.74
C GLY A 237 0.32 -13.84 -4.91
N ALA A 238 0.02 -15.11 -5.19
CA ALA A 238 0.58 -16.26 -4.50
C ALA A 238 2.08 -16.45 -4.78
N ASP A 239 2.78 -17.01 -3.81
CA ASP A 239 4.18 -17.41 -3.95
C ASP A 239 4.33 -18.91 -4.20
N GLU A 240 5.57 -19.35 -4.33
CA GLU A 240 5.94 -20.76 -4.51
C GLU A 240 5.57 -21.62 -3.29
N THR A 241 5.50 -21.07 -2.09
CA THR A 241 5.11 -21.79 -0.86
C THR A 241 3.66 -22.21 -0.94
N ILE A 242 2.77 -21.28 -1.31
CA ILE A 242 1.35 -21.56 -1.52
C ILE A 242 1.16 -22.56 -2.67
N ARG A 243 1.86 -22.39 -3.79
CA ARG A 243 1.79 -23.31 -4.93
C ARG A 243 2.16 -24.74 -4.52
N LYS A 244 3.27 -24.89 -3.78
CA LYS A 244 3.73 -26.21 -3.31
C LYS A 244 2.75 -26.84 -2.32
N TYR A 245 2.21 -26.04 -1.39
CA TYR A 245 1.23 -26.52 -0.43
C TYR A 245 -0.03 -27.06 -1.13
N ILE A 246 -0.60 -26.31 -2.07
CA ILE A 246 -1.76 -26.76 -2.86
C ILE A 246 -1.42 -28.02 -3.67
N ALA A 247 -0.23 -28.06 -4.29
CA ALA A 247 0.20 -29.24 -5.08
C ALA A 247 0.32 -30.52 -4.24
N GLN A 248 0.58 -30.41 -2.94
CA GLN A 248 0.67 -31.52 -1.99
C GLN A 248 -0.66 -31.84 -1.29
N ASN A 249 -1.65 -30.93 -1.33
CA ASN A 249 -2.92 -31.08 -0.64
C ASN A 249 -4.00 -31.68 -1.57
N ASN A 250 -4.21 -32.99 -1.47
CA ASN A 250 -5.21 -33.69 -2.31
C ASN A 250 -6.66 -33.26 -2.03
N SER A 251 -6.96 -32.74 -0.84
CA SER A 251 -8.28 -32.22 -0.53
C SER A 251 -8.53 -30.89 -1.24
N PHE A 252 -7.58 -29.98 -1.22
CA PHE A 252 -7.67 -28.69 -1.91
C PHE A 252 -7.83 -28.84 -3.43
N LYS A 253 -7.16 -29.84 -4.03
CA LYS A 253 -7.27 -30.15 -5.46
C LYS A 253 -8.70 -30.54 -5.91
N LYS A 254 -9.60 -30.88 -5.00
CA LYS A 254 -11.01 -31.19 -5.31
C LYS A 254 -11.85 -29.92 -5.51
N LEU A 255 -11.35 -28.76 -5.12
CA LEU A 255 -12.00 -27.49 -5.37
C LEU A 255 -11.80 -27.03 -6.82
N LYS A 256 -12.76 -26.29 -7.33
CA LYS A 256 -12.52 -25.44 -8.48
C LYS A 256 -11.68 -24.26 -8.02
N TYR A 257 -10.41 -24.18 -8.44
CA TYR A 257 -9.54 -23.08 -8.05
C TYR A 257 -8.72 -22.53 -9.19
N THR A 258 -8.37 -21.25 -9.09
CA THR A 258 -7.45 -20.55 -9.98
C THR A 258 -6.33 -19.92 -9.16
N LEU A 259 -5.08 -20.09 -9.59
CA LEU A 259 -3.89 -19.61 -8.90
C LEU A 259 -3.11 -18.63 -9.78
N HIS A 260 -3.06 -17.36 -9.38
CA HIS A 260 -2.23 -16.34 -10.01
C HIS A 260 -0.97 -16.09 -9.17
N LEU A 261 0.17 -16.48 -9.71
CA LEU A 261 1.46 -16.31 -9.03
C LEU A 261 1.94 -14.85 -9.09
N LYS A 262 2.74 -14.45 -8.12
CA LYS A 262 3.30 -13.09 -7.99
C LYS A 262 4.14 -12.65 -9.21
N ASN A 263 4.76 -13.59 -9.91
CA ASN A 263 5.53 -13.34 -11.14
C ASN A 263 4.67 -13.32 -12.42
N ASN A 264 3.41 -13.74 -12.34
CA ASN A 264 2.41 -13.67 -13.42
C ASN A 264 1.18 -12.92 -12.86
N PHE A 265 1.35 -11.61 -12.63
CA PHE A 265 0.35 -10.80 -11.97
C PHE A 265 -0.86 -10.50 -12.85
N ILE A 266 -2.01 -10.29 -12.20
CA ILE A 266 -3.24 -9.80 -12.83
C ILE A 266 -3.13 -8.28 -12.97
N PHE A 267 -3.52 -7.74 -14.11
CA PHE A 267 -3.67 -6.29 -14.26
C PHE A 267 -4.72 -5.75 -13.29
N ASN A 268 -4.52 -4.54 -12.79
CA ASN A 268 -5.41 -3.97 -11.77
C ASN A 268 -6.88 -3.92 -12.23
N ALA A 269 -7.16 -3.58 -13.48
CA ALA A 269 -8.51 -3.56 -14.02
C ALA A 269 -9.18 -4.95 -13.98
N ASP A 270 -8.44 -6.00 -14.32
CA ASP A 270 -8.94 -7.38 -14.28
C ASP A 270 -9.15 -7.85 -12.84
N LEU A 271 -8.25 -7.45 -11.93
CA LEU A 271 -8.40 -7.76 -10.50
C LEU A 271 -9.63 -7.08 -9.89
N ILE A 272 -9.88 -5.80 -10.20
CA ILE A 272 -11.09 -5.11 -9.74
C ILE A 272 -12.35 -5.74 -10.35
N SER A 273 -12.32 -6.13 -11.63
CA SER A 273 -13.42 -6.88 -12.25
C SER A 273 -13.66 -8.21 -11.53
N LEU A 274 -12.61 -8.91 -11.15
CA LEU A 274 -12.67 -10.15 -10.37
C LEU A 274 -13.27 -9.92 -8.98
N MET A 275 -12.89 -8.83 -8.31
CA MET A 275 -13.48 -8.40 -7.04
C MET A 275 -15.00 -8.17 -7.17
N GLY A 276 -15.44 -7.57 -8.28
CA GLY A 276 -16.87 -7.38 -8.57
C GLY A 276 -17.67 -8.68 -8.72
N LYS A 277 -17.01 -9.78 -9.08
CA LYS A 277 -17.60 -11.14 -9.17
C LYS A 277 -17.43 -11.96 -7.89
N SER A 278 -16.70 -11.41 -6.92
CA SER A 278 -16.36 -12.12 -5.69
C SER A 278 -17.51 -12.00 -4.67
N TYR A 279 -17.85 -13.13 -4.07
CA TYR A 279 -18.79 -13.21 -2.95
C TYR A 279 -18.09 -12.80 -1.64
N ILE A 280 -16.88 -13.34 -1.44
CA ILE A 280 -16.03 -13.05 -0.29
C ILE A 280 -14.64 -12.66 -0.78
N TYR A 281 -14.04 -11.66 -0.15
CA TYR A 281 -12.62 -11.31 -0.26
C TYR A 281 -11.93 -11.60 1.05
N ILE A 282 -10.75 -12.25 1.01
CA ILE A 282 -9.99 -12.59 2.21
C ILE A 282 -8.57 -12.05 2.10
N GLY A 283 -8.16 -11.22 3.06
CA GLY A 283 -6.80 -10.72 3.20
C GLY A 283 -6.25 -10.95 4.60
N ASN A 284 -4.97 -11.38 4.71
CA ASN A 284 -4.35 -11.68 5.99
C ASN A 284 -2.90 -11.22 6.03
N SER A 285 -2.54 -10.43 7.05
CA SER A 285 -1.19 -9.87 7.23
C SER A 285 -0.93 -9.48 8.69
N LEU A 286 0.35 -9.47 9.09
CA LEU A 286 0.80 -9.01 10.42
C LEU A 286 0.87 -7.48 10.54
N SER A 287 0.95 -6.78 9.42
CA SER A 287 1.03 -5.33 9.36
C SER A 287 0.44 -4.82 8.06
N ASP A 288 -0.34 -3.77 8.17
CA ASP A 288 -0.83 -2.96 7.04
C ASP A 288 -1.30 -1.59 7.59
N GLY A 289 -1.53 -0.63 6.70
CA GLY A 289 -2.47 0.45 6.93
C GLY A 289 -3.88 -0.01 6.56
N ILE A 290 -4.71 0.84 5.96
CA ILE A 290 -5.94 0.35 5.33
C ILE A 290 -5.57 -0.22 3.96
N PRO A 291 -5.68 -1.55 3.75
CA PRO A 291 -5.20 -2.18 2.53
C PRO A 291 -5.99 -1.71 1.30
N ASN A 292 -5.29 -1.29 0.24
CA ASN A 292 -5.96 -0.87 -0.99
C ASN A 292 -6.85 -1.96 -1.60
N ALA A 293 -6.38 -3.22 -1.59
CA ALA A 293 -7.17 -4.34 -2.09
C ALA A 293 -8.45 -4.58 -1.27
N LEU A 294 -8.47 -4.24 0.03
CA LEU A 294 -9.67 -4.25 0.85
C LEU A 294 -10.66 -3.17 0.39
N ILE A 295 -10.17 -1.93 0.21
CA ILE A 295 -11.00 -0.82 -0.29
C ILE A 295 -11.59 -1.16 -1.67
N GLU A 296 -10.77 -1.70 -2.57
CA GLU A 296 -11.18 -2.13 -3.91
C GLU A 296 -12.27 -3.20 -3.82
N ALA A 297 -12.06 -4.26 -3.02
CA ALA A 297 -13.00 -5.36 -2.87
C ALA A 297 -14.33 -4.92 -2.25
N MET A 298 -14.29 -4.11 -1.18
CA MET A 298 -15.49 -3.55 -0.55
C MET A 298 -16.26 -2.63 -1.51
N GLY A 299 -15.58 -1.73 -2.22
CA GLY A 299 -16.17 -0.83 -3.19
C GLY A 299 -16.75 -1.55 -4.42
N MET A 300 -16.35 -2.79 -4.66
CA MET A 300 -16.90 -3.70 -5.66
C MET A 300 -17.96 -4.66 -5.07
N GLY A 301 -18.24 -4.57 -3.76
CA GLY A 301 -19.30 -5.29 -3.07
C GLY A 301 -18.94 -6.71 -2.63
N ALA A 302 -17.67 -7.12 -2.66
CA ALA A 302 -17.24 -8.35 -2.03
C ALA A 302 -17.29 -8.22 -0.51
N PHE A 303 -17.79 -9.26 0.19
CA PHE A 303 -17.78 -9.29 1.65
C PHE A 303 -16.35 -9.51 2.15
N PRO A 304 -15.76 -8.60 2.95
CA PRO A 304 -14.39 -8.71 3.37
C PRO A 304 -14.24 -9.56 4.63
N ILE A 305 -13.20 -10.41 4.66
CA ILE A 305 -12.63 -11.03 5.86
C ILE A 305 -11.17 -10.59 5.89
N GLN A 306 -10.79 -9.71 6.83
CA GLN A 306 -9.50 -9.05 6.80
C GLN A 306 -8.82 -9.06 8.17
N SER A 307 -7.50 -9.30 8.20
CA SER A 307 -6.70 -9.15 9.42
C SER A 307 -6.73 -7.72 9.96
N ASN A 308 -6.63 -7.60 11.29
CA ASN A 308 -6.78 -6.34 12.01
C ASN A 308 -5.49 -5.96 12.80
N PRO A 309 -4.33 -5.80 12.13
CA PRO A 309 -3.09 -5.49 12.82
C PRO A 309 -3.15 -4.11 13.49
N GLY A 310 -2.94 -4.11 14.83
CA GLY A 310 -2.99 -2.87 15.59
C GLY A 310 -4.34 -2.14 15.51
N LYS A 311 -5.42 -2.88 15.26
CA LYS A 311 -6.81 -2.37 15.15
C LYS A 311 -7.05 -1.39 14.01
N VAL A 312 -6.24 -1.45 12.95
CA VAL A 312 -6.38 -0.52 11.82
C VAL A 312 -7.61 -0.81 10.97
N THR A 313 -7.97 -2.08 10.83
CA THR A 313 -9.07 -2.49 9.94
C THR A 313 -10.45 -2.16 10.54
N GLU A 314 -10.54 -1.97 11.87
CA GLU A 314 -11.73 -1.42 12.55
C GLU A 314 -12.09 0.00 12.08
N GLU A 315 -11.18 0.72 11.41
CA GLU A 315 -11.48 2.04 10.85
C GLU A 315 -12.39 1.97 9.60
N ILE A 316 -12.56 0.78 9.01
CA ILE A 316 -13.36 0.56 7.80
C ILE A 316 -14.33 -0.63 7.90
N ILE A 317 -14.01 -1.63 8.74
CA ILE A 317 -14.86 -2.79 8.99
C ILE A 317 -15.46 -2.71 10.40
N GLU A 318 -16.78 -2.67 10.47
CA GLU A 318 -17.55 -2.96 11.67
C GLU A 318 -17.85 -4.46 11.68
N ASN A 319 -17.17 -5.17 12.60
CA ASN A 319 -17.20 -6.63 12.65
C ASN A 319 -18.62 -7.20 12.79
N GLY A 320 -18.99 -8.10 11.91
CA GLY A 320 -20.33 -8.70 11.89
C GLY A 320 -21.39 -7.88 11.15
N LEU A 321 -21.11 -6.63 10.76
CA LEU A 321 -22.02 -5.79 9.99
C LEU A 321 -21.64 -5.74 8.51
N ASN A 322 -20.45 -5.23 8.21
CA ASN A 322 -20.01 -4.98 6.83
C ASN A 322 -18.76 -5.78 6.44
N GLY A 323 -18.31 -6.68 7.30
CA GLY A 323 -17.17 -7.57 7.11
C GLY A 323 -16.83 -8.30 8.40
N PHE A 324 -15.81 -9.16 8.33
CA PHE A 324 -15.22 -9.82 9.50
C PHE A 324 -13.77 -9.45 9.70
N LEU A 325 -13.35 -9.38 10.97
CA LEU A 325 -11.99 -9.10 11.39
C LEU A 325 -11.30 -10.37 11.87
N ILE A 326 -10.13 -10.69 11.31
CA ILE A 326 -9.22 -11.70 11.81
C ILE A 326 -8.36 -11.03 12.89
N ASN A 327 -8.50 -11.43 14.14
CA ASN A 327 -7.77 -10.81 15.25
C ASN A 327 -6.35 -11.34 15.37
N ASP A 328 -6.14 -12.63 15.10
CA ASP A 328 -4.82 -13.25 15.04
C ASP A 328 -4.54 -13.78 13.63
N ALA A 329 -3.63 -13.13 12.92
CA ALA A 329 -3.23 -13.52 11.59
C ALA A 329 -2.60 -14.93 11.50
N GLU A 330 -2.17 -15.51 12.62
CA GLU A 330 -1.61 -16.85 12.69
C GLU A 330 -2.65 -17.91 13.11
N ASP A 331 -3.84 -17.51 13.58
CA ASP A 331 -4.90 -18.45 13.97
C ASP A 331 -5.71 -18.94 12.77
N ILE A 332 -5.33 -20.12 12.28
CA ILE A 332 -6.00 -20.79 11.14
C ILE A 332 -7.43 -21.21 11.50
N ALA A 333 -7.71 -21.52 12.78
CA ALA A 333 -9.03 -21.94 13.21
C ALA A 333 -10.02 -20.75 13.25
N GLU A 334 -9.56 -19.58 13.70
CA GLU A 334 -10.32 -18.33 13.58
C GLU A 334 -10.67 -18.01 12.11
N ILE A 335 -9.66 -18.05 11.23
CA ILE A 335 -9.86 -17.79 9.78
C ILE A 335 -10.92 -18.74 9.20
N LYS A 336 -10.82 -20.04 9.50
CA LYS A 336 -11.78 -21.04 9.06
C LYS A 336 -13.19 -20.72 9.58
N HIS A 337 -13.33 -20.42 10.87
CA HIS A 337 -14.62 -20.10 11.49
C HIS A 337 -15.29 -18.91 10.80
N LEU A 338 -14.56 -17.82 10.59
CA LEU A 338 -15.09 -16.62 9.91
C LEU A 338 -15.53 -16.89 8.47
N ILE A 339 -14.81 -17.75 7.73
CA ILE A 339 -15.25 -18.15 6.39
C ILE A 339 -16.56 -18.94 6.43
N ILE A 340 -16.69 -19.91 7.35
CA ILE A 340 -17.91 -20.71 7.52
C ILE A 340 -19.09 -19.81 7.92
N GLU A 341 -18.90 -18.91 8.86
CA GLU A 341 -19.91 -17.95 9.30
C GLU A 341 -20.39 -17.07 8.15
N ALA A 342 -19.46 -16.51 7.35
CA ALA A 342 -19.80 -15.70 6.18
C ALA A 342 -20.65 -16.49 5.17
N ILE A 343 -20.22 -17.70 4.79
CA ILE A 343 -20.95 -18.52 3.80
C ILE A 343 -22.35 -18.91 4.29
N SER A 344 -22.52 -19.08 5.59
CA SER A 344 -23.78 -19.49 6.21
C SER A 344 -24.80 -18.36 6.30
N ASN A 345 -24.38 -17.09 6.23
CA ASN A 345 -25.25 -15.93 6.42
C ASN A 345 -25.36 -15.06 5.14
N LYS A 346 -26.18 -15.52 4.20
CA LYS A 346 -26.35 -14.85 2.90
C LYS A 346 -27.00 -13.47 3.02
N GLU A 347 -27.93 -13.28 3.96
CA GLU A 347 -28.63 -12.00 4.16
C GLU A 347 -27.66 -10.93 4.66
N MET A 348 -26.79 -11.28 5.61
CA MET A 348 -25.75 -10.40 6.10
C MET A 348 -24.81 -9.97 4.96
N ILE A 349 -24.37 -10.91 4.11
CA ILE A 349 -23.48 -10.58 2.99
C ILE A 349 -24.17 -9.64 2.00
N ALA A 350 -25.43 -9.88 1.65
CA ALA A 350 -26.17 -9.02 0.73
C ALA A 350 -26.33 -7.59 1.27
N GLY A 351 -26.68 -7.45 2.56
CA GLY A 351 -26.75 -6.14 3.22
C GLY A 351 -25.39 -5.43 3.27
N ALA A 352 -24.34 -6.17 3.67
CA ALA A 352 -22.98 -5.66 3.71
C ALA A 352 -22.45 -5.22 2.33
N SER A 353 -22.78 -5.95 1.27
CA SER A 353 -22.38 -5.62 -0.10
C SER A 353 -22.88 -4.23 -0.50
N LEU A 354 -24.16 -3.94 -0.34
CA LEU A 354 -24.76 -2.65 -0.67
C LEU A 354 -24.16 -1.51 0.18
N TYR A 355 -24.07 -1.74 1.49
CA TYR A 355 -23.49 -0.79 2.44
C TYR A 355 -22.04 -0.44 2.07
N ASN A 356 -21.22 -1.46 1.75
CA ASN A 356 -19.83 -1.27 1.40
C ASN A 356 -19.66 -0.51 0.08
N ILE A 357 -20.43 -0.84 -0.95
CA ILE A 357 -20.41 -0.14 -2.23
C ILE A 357 -20.67 1.35 -2.02
N GLU A 358 -21.73 1.69 -1.29
CA GLU A 358 -22.11 3.08 -1.07
C GLU A 358 -21.03 3.84 -0.27
N ASN A 359 -20.67 3.34 0.91
CA ASN A 359 -19.79 4.05 1.83
C ASN A 359 -18.34 4.13 1.32
N VAL A 360 -17.82 3.02 0.77
CA VAL A 360 -16.43 2.96 0.27
C VAL A 360 -16.26 3.83 -0.97
N ARG A 361 -17.18 3.80 -1.93
CA ARG A 361 -17.13 4.66 -3.11
C ARG A 361 -17.29 6.13 -2.74
N ASN A 362 -18.15 6.45 -1.77
CA ASN A 362 -18.27 7.83 -1.31
C ASN A 362 -17.00 8.38 -0.69
N LYS A 363 -16.24 7.55 0.04
CA LYS A 363 -15.04 7.99 0.78
C LYS A 363 -13.76 7.87 -0.04
N TYR A 364 -13.63 6.82 -0.87
CA TYR A 364 -12.37 6.45 -1.50
C TYR A 364 -12.36 6.58 -3.03
N ASP A 365 -13.43 7.14 -3.63
CA ASP A 365 -13.43 7.43 -5.06
C ASP A 365 -12.31 8.41 -5.42
N ARG A 366 -11.56 8.09 -6.48
CA ARG A 366 -10.36 8.83 -6.87
C ARG A 366 -10.62 10.29 -7.22
N VAL A 367 -11.75 10.61 -7.84
CA VAL A 367 -12.09 11.99 -8.20
C VAL A 367 -12.30 12.81 -6.93
N LYS A 368 -13.10 12.28 -6.00
CA LYS A 368 -13.36 12.94 -4.71
C LYS A 368 -12.09 13.10 -3.86
N VAL A 369 -11.26 12.04 -3.81
CA VAL A 369 -9.99 12.08 -3.08
C VAL A 369 -9.05 13.11 -3.71
N ARG A 370 -8.98 13.19 -5.05
CA ARG A 370 -8.17 14.18 -5.76
C ARG A 370 -8.56 15.61 -5.38
N GLU A 371 -9.85 15.93 -5.38
CA GLU A 371 -10.34 17.27 -4.99
C GLU A 371 -9.91 17.64 -3.57
N GLN A 372 -9.98 16.69 -2.64
CA GLN A 372 -9.55 16.89 -1.26
C GLN A 372 -8.03 17.08 -1.16
N ILE A 373 -7.24 16.25 -1.88
CA ILE A 373 -5.78 16.36 -1.92
C ILE A 373 -5.35 17.72 -2.49
N LEU A 374 -5.95 18.18 -3.58
CA LEU A 374 -5.61 19.49 -4.15
C LEU A 374 -5.89 20.63 -3.15
N LYS A 375 -7.00 20.59 -2.42
CA LYS A 375 -7.30 21.57 -1.35
C LYS A 375 -6.27 21.55 -0.21
N LEU A 376 -5.66 20.38 0.10
CA LEU A 376 -4.56 20.32 1.08
C LEU A 376 -3.33 21.09 0.60
N TYR A 377 -2.94 20.91 -0.66
CA TYR A 377 -1.81 21.65 -1.21
C TYR A 377 -2.09 23.15 -1.29
N GLU A 378 -3.31 23.57 -1.66
CA GLU A 378 -3.73 24.97 -1.63
C GLU A 378 -3.64 25.57 -0.22
N LYS A 379 -4.08 24.83 0.80
CA LYS A 379 -3.96 25.25 2.20
C LYS A 379 -2.49 25.48 2.59
N ILE A 380 -1.60 24.57 2.22
CA ILE A 380 -0.16 24.72 2.49
C ILE A 380 0.40 25.97 1.76
N VAL A 381 0.00 26.21 0.50
CA VAL A 381 0.37 27.45 -0.24
C VAL A 381 -0.02 28.68 0.52
N CYS A 382 -1.25 28.73 1.03
CA CYS A 382 -1.74 29.88 1.80
C CYS A 382 -0.98 30.11 3.11
N GLU A 383 -0.47 29.03 3.73
CA GLU A 383 0.33 29.11 4.95
C GLU A 383 1.79 29.53 4.68
N ILE A 384 2.35 29.16 3.53
CA ILE A 384 3.71 29.56 3.12
C ILE A 384 3.77 31.05 2.75
N ASN A 385 2.70 31.60 2.17
CA ASN A 385 2.62 32.97 1.69
C ASN A 385 2.25 34.01 2.80
N LYS A 386 2.00 33.55 4.02
CA LYS A 386 1.78 34.39 5.22
C LYS A 386 3.08 34.64 5.96
#